data_21122394b6e357f0197ed3dd0fb18578
#
_entry.id   21122394b6e357f0197ed3dd0fb18578
#
_cell.length_a   1.000
_cell.length_b   1.000
_cell.length_c   1.000
_cell.angle_alpha   90.00
_cell.angle_beta   90.00
_cell.angle_gamma   90.00
#
_symmetry.space_group_name_H-M   'P 1'
#
loop_
_entity.id
_entity.type
_entity.pdbx_description
1 polymer ?
#
loop_
_entity_poly.entity_id
_entity_poly.type
_entity_poly.pdbx_seq_one_letter_code
_entity_poly.pdbx_strand_id
1 'polypeptide(L)'
;TYTTNKLVDNGGDAVIKSGVVSNREGYPLNSVFGLKYCGKIQTQDQLDKYINQYANGNNNIAMPGNLRLGDNMYEDVNKDGKLTEADYVYLGTDDPKVSFSFNAGLSWKGFDVSVIFQGAGKRTVWRGGENNQKGKNDNWRIPMMSWYNNSTNQSVGNVWSAETPNAHYPTYTHQTQINLYNYICSSWSVEDGAYLRLKNVTLGYTFPANVLSKTKFISYARIYVSGADLWENSKIKDGWDPEASRKVETFGRYPFTRNLTVGLNLTF
;
A
#
# COMPACT_ATOMS: atom_id res chain seq x y z
N THR A 1 17.44 -9.82 -6.09
CA THR A 1 16.75 -11.12 -6.06
C THR A 1 15.56 -11.10 -6.99
N TYR A 2 15.38 -12.13 -7.77
CA TYR A 2 14.16 -12.39 -8.53
C TYR A 2 13.54 -13.68 -7.99
N THR A 3 12.28 -13.62 -7.61
CA THR A 3 11.55 -14.75 -7.04
C THR A 3 10.27 -14.99 -7.82
N THR A 4 10.03 -16.23 -8.18
CA THR A 4 8.76 -16.67 -8.77
C THR A 4 8.37 -17.99 -8.13
N ASN A 5 7.09 -18.15 -7.88
CA ASN A 5 6.54 -19.40 -7.38
C ASN A 5 5.15 -19.64 -7.98
N LYS A 6 4.69 -20.86 -7.89
CA LYS A 6 3.34 -21.27 -8.29
C LYS A 6 2.93 -22.43 -7.39
N LEU A 7 1.78 -22.32 -6.77
CA LEU A 7 1.19 -23.40 -6.01
C LEU A 7 0.69 -24.48 -6.99
N VAL A 8 1.22 -25.67 -6.88
CA VAL A 8 0.89 -26.79 -7.79
C VAL A 8 -0.22 -27.63 -7.22
N ASP A 9 -0.16 -27.94 -5.92
CA ASP A 9 -1.11 -28.76 -5.21
C ASP A 9 -1.28 -28.23 -3.78
N ASN A 10 -2.50 -28.17 -3.31
CA ASN A 10 -2.87 -27.69 -1.98
C ASN A 10 -3.33 -28.82 -1.06
N GLY A 11 -3.04 -30.08 -1.39
CA GLY A 11 -3.40 -31.26 -0.59
C GLY A 11 -4.90 -31.57 -0.54
N GLY A 12 -5.65 -31.11 -1.53
CA GLY A 12 -7.11 -31.29 -1.61
C GLY A 12 -7.91 -30.25 -0.82
N ASP A 13 -7.27 -29.36 -0.09
CA ASP A 13 -7.95 -28.25 0.58
C ASP A 13 -8.20 -27.10 -0.40
N ALA A 14 -9.47 -26.79 -0.61
CA ALA A 14 -9.86 -25.65 -1.44
C ALA A 14 -9.48 -24.36 -0.73
N VAL A 15 -8.44 -23.69 -1.11
CA VAL A 15 -8.14 -22.28 -0.77
C VAL A 15 -7.83 -22.01 0.71
N ILE A 16 -6.56 -21.90 1.05
CA ILE A 16 -6.14 -21.32 2.32
C ILE A 16 -6.30 -19.81 2.23
N LYS A 17 -7.25 -19.24 2.96
CA LYS A 17 -7.51 -17.81 3.03
C LYS A 17 -6.90 -17.16 4.27
N SER A 18 -6.28 -16.01 4.08
CA SER A 18 -5.95 -15.07 5.15
C SER A 18 -6.40 -13.68 4.69
N GLY A 19 -7.61 -13.31 5.08
CA GLY A 19 -8.24 -12.09 4.60
C GLY A 19 -8.48 -12.12 3.08
N VAL A 20 -7.93 -11.15 2.36
CA VAL A 20 -8.01 -11.06 0.88
C VAL A 20 -6.96 -11.87 0.16
N VAL A 21 -5.99 -12.42 0.90
CA VAL A 21 -4.94 -13.27 0.37
C VAL A 21 -5.41 -14.70 0.35
N SER A 22 -5.24 -15.34 -0.77
CA SER A 22 -5.61 -16.73 -0.97
C SER A 22 -4.47 -17.49 -1.64
N ASN A 23 -4.21 -18.68 -1.13
CA ASN A 23 -3.35 -19.63 -1.81
C ASN A 23 -4.24 -20.56 -2.65
N ARG A 24 -4.23 -20.34 -3.97
CA ARG A 24 -5.00 -21.14 -4.93
C ARG A 24 -4.05 -21.86 -5.87
N GLU A 25 -4.39 -23.08 -6.22
CA GLU A 25 -3.64 -23.83 -7.23
C GLU A 25 -3.57 -23.06 -8.55
N GLY A 26 -2.42 -23.11 -9.16
CA GLY A 26 -2.16 -22.39 -10.41
C GLY A 26 -1.68 -20.95 -10.23
N TYR A 27 -1.74 -20.38 -9.02
CA TYR A 27 -1.34 -19.00 -8.71
C TYR A 27 -0.13 -18.96 -7.77
N PRO A 28 0.59 -17.83 -7.73
CA PRO A 28 1.63 -17.61 -6.74
C PRO A 28 1.09 -17.66 -5.30
N LEU A 29 1.95 -17.99 -4.35
CA LEU A 29 1.65 -17.82 -2.93
C LEU A 29 1.40 -16.33 -2.62
N ASN A 30 0.60 -16.06 -1.60
CA ASN A 30 0.21 -14.70 -1.19
C ASN A 30 -0.47 -13.90 -2.32
N SER A 31 -1.23 -14.61 -3.16
CA SER A 31 -2.05 -13.99 -4.22
C SER A 31 -3.23 -13.23 -3.63
N VAL A 32 -3.46 -12.03 -4.16
CA VAL A 32 -4.59 -11.18 -3.81
C VAL A 32 -5.71 -11.41 -4.82
N PHE A 33 -6.91 -11.70 -4.31
CA PHE A 33 -8.12 -11.85 -5.11
C PHE A 33 -9.17 -10.86 -4.64
N GLY A 34 -9.94 -10.34 -5.56
CA GLY A 34 -11.00 -9.38 -5.26
C GLY A 34 -11.92 -9.16 -6.46
N LEU A 35 -12.90 -8.30 -6.29
CA LEU A 35 -13.89 -7.99 -7.32
C LEU A 35 -13.28 -7.18 -8.46
N LYS A 36 -13.82 -7.34 -9.65
CA LYS A 36 -13.47 -6.52 -10.79
C LYS A 36 -14.33 -5.26 -10.79
N TYR A 37 -13.67 -4.11 -10.61
CA TYR A 37 -14.30 -2.79 -10.65
C TYR A 37 -14.67 -2.40 -12.08
N CYS A 38 -15.88 -1.90 -12.30
CA CYS A 38 -16.37 -1.49 -13.61
C CYS A 38 -16.83 -0.03 -13.70
N GLY A 39 -16.56 0.77 -12.68
CA GLY A 39 -16.87 2.19 -12.68
C GLY A 39 -17.66 2.63 -11.44
N LYS A 40 -18.06 3.90 -11.43
CA LYS A 40 -18.99 4.45 -10.43
C LYS A 40 -20.36 4.64 -11.05
N ILE A 41 -21.39 4.54 -10.25
CA ILE A 41 -22.75 4.82 -10.63
C ILE A 41 -22.88 6.31 -10.95
N GLN A 42 -23.12 6.68 -12.21
CA GLN A 42 -23.18 8.06 -12.67
C GLN A 42 -24.61 8.58 -12.85
N THR A 43 -25.56 7.71 -13.11
CA THR A 43 -26.95 8.08 -13.39
C THR A 43 -27.95 7.20 -12.65
N GLN A 44 -29.17 7.71 -12.47
CA GLN A 44 -30.25 6.94 -11.82
C GLN A 44 -30.58 5.66 -12.59
N ASP A 45 -30.56 5.72 -13.92
CA ASP A 45 -30.81 4.55 -14.78
C ASP A 45 -29.75 3.44 -14.58
N GLN A 46 -28.48 3.84 -14.41
CA GLN A 46 -27.41 2.89 -14.05
C GLN A 46 -27.61 2.30 -12.67
N LEU A 47 -28.01 3.10 -11.69
CA LEU A 47 -28.29 2.65 -10.33
C LEU A 47 -29.42 1.61 -10.32
N ASP A 48 -30.52 1.94 -10.97
CA ASP A 48 -31.71 1.07 -11.02
C ASP A 48 -31.39 -0.26 -11.72
N LYS A 49 -30.67 -0.22 -12.84
CA LYS A 49 -30.22 -1.42 -13.54
C LYS A 49 -29.28 -2.27 -12.70
N TYR A 50 -28.32 -1.63 -12.02
CA TYR A 50 -27.33 -2.33 -11.19
C TYR A 50 -27.99 -2.98 -9.97
N ILE A 51 -28.88 -2.27 -9.28
CA ILE A 51 -29.64 -2.83 -8.15
C ILE A 51 -30.54 -3.99 -8.63
N ASN A 52 -31.28 -3.80 -9.72
CA ASN A 52 -32.20 -4.82 -10.25
C ASN A 52 -31.47 -6.09 -10.71
N GLN A 53 -30.25 -5.95 -11.26
CA GLN A 53 -29.44 -7.09 -11.68
C GLN A 53 -29.15 -8.03 -10.52
N TYR A 54 -28.94 -7.49 -9.31
CA TYR A 54 -28.54 -8.26 -8.13
C TYR A 54 -29.64 -8.40 -7.06
N ALA A 55 -30.85 -7.86 -7.30
CA ALA A 55 -31.93 -7.82 -6.31
C ALA A 55 -32.43 -9.18 -5.85
N ASN A 56 -32.27 -10.20 -6.68
CA ASN A 56 -32.81 -11.56 -6.43
C ASN A 56 -31.79 -12.52 -5.80
N GLY A 57 -30.58 -12.05 -5.46
CA GLY A 57 -29.50 -12.90 -4.97
C GLY A 57 -29.39 -12.91 -3.46
N ASN A 58 -29.87 -13.97 -2.80
CA ASN A 58 -29.74 -14.16 -1.35
C ASN A 58 -28.28 -14.32 -0.84
N ASN A 59 -27.28 -14.32 -1.72
CA ASN A 59 -25.87 -14.54 -1.39
C ASN A 59 -24.95 -13.47 -1.95
N ASN A 60 -25.45 -12.28 -2.20
CA ASN A 60 -24.60 -11.18 -2.67
C ASN A 60 -23.58 -10.79 -1.61
N ILE A 61 -22.36 -10.47 -2.02
CA ILE A 61 -21.39 -9.83 -1.15
C ILE A 61 -22.04 -8.56 -0.62
N ALA A 62 -22.54 -8.62 0.60
CA ALA A 62 -23.12 -7.55 1.40
C ALA A 62 -23.49 -6.27 0.59
N MET A 63 -24.20 -6.43 -0.53
CA MET A 63 -24.61 -5.31 -1.38
C MET A 63 -25.63 -4.48 -0.60
N PRO A 64 -25.35 -3.22 -0.26
CA PRO A 64 -26.30 -2.39 0.46
C PRO A 64 -27.51 -2.11 -0.43
N GLY A 65 -28.71 -2.26 0.10
CA GLY A 65 -29.95 -1.91 -0.62
C GLY A 65 -30.15 -0.42 -0.86
N ASN A 66 -29.24 0.42 -0.37
CA ASN A 66 -29.30 1.88 -0.41
C ASN A 66 -28.08 2.50 -1.12
N LEU A 67 -27.55 1.83 -2.14
CA LEU A 67 -26.53 2.39 -3.01
C LEU A 67 -27.01 3.69 -3.67
N ARG A 68 -26.07 4.56 -4.02
CA ARG A 68 -26.32 5.91 -4.52
C ARG A 68 -25.46 6.21 -5.73
N LEU A 69 -25.75 7.34 -6.35
CA LEU A 69 -24.84 7.91 -7.34
C LEU A 69 -23.47 8.15 -6.74
N GLY A 70 -22.43 7.78 -7.47
CA GLY A 70 -21.05 7.86 -7.04
C GLY A 70 -20.53 6.67 -6.24
N ASP A 71 -21.36 5.71 -5.87
CA ASP A 71 -20.91 4.44 -5.30
C ASP A 71 -20.30 3.54 -6.39
N ASN A 72 -19.39 2.65 -6.00
CA ASN A 72 -18.67 1.77 -6.92
C ASN A 72 -19.56 0.65 -7.46
N MET A 73 -19.29 0.26 -8.71
CA MET A 73 -19.90 -0.93 -9.34
C MET A 73 -18.84 -2.00 -9.56
N TYR A 74 -19.26 -3.26 -9.40
CA TYR A 74 -18.44 -4.44 -9.62
C TYR A 74 -19.10 -5.37 -10.64
N GLU A 75 -18.27 -6.11 -11.38
CA GLU A 75 -18.72 -7.02 -12.44
C GLU A 75 -19.03 -8.40 -11.86
N ASP A 76 -20.16 -8.95 -12.26
CA ASP A 76 -20.49 -10.37 -12.14
C ASP A 76 -19.72 -11.11 -13.25
N VAL A 77 -18.58 -11.69 -12.86
CA VAL A 77 -17.63 -12.28 -13.80
C VAL A 77 -18.13 -13.62 -14.33
N ASN A 78 -18.79 -14.40 -13.48
CA ASN A 78 -19.32 -15.72 -13.85
C ASN A 78 -20.73 -15.65 -14.47
N LYS A 79 -21.39 -14.46 -14.43
CA LYS A 79 -22.71 -14.17 -14.99
C LYS A 79 -23.83 -15.01 -14.38
N ASP A 80 -23.75 -15.28 -13.09
CA ASP A 80 -24.79 -16.02 -12.36
C ASP A 80 -25.87 -15.10 -11.74
N GLY A 81 -25.76 -13.78 -11.97
CA GLY A 81 -26.70 -12.77 -11.45
C GLY A 81 -26.45 -12.41 -10.00
N LYS A 82 -25.30 -12.77 -9.44
CA LYS A 82 -24.91 -12.52 -8.04
C LYS A 82 -23.52 -11.94 -7.99
N LEU A 83 -23.25 -11.12 -6.98
CA LEU A 83 -21.89 -10.72 -6.61
C LEU A 83 -21.42 -11.56 -5.42
N THR A 84 -20.49 -12.46 -5.66
CA THR A 84 -19.99 -13.41 -4.67
C THR A 84 -18.45 -13.52 -4.73
N GLU A 85 -17.89 -14.35 -3.85
CA GLU A 85 -16.46 -14.69 -3.96
C GLU A 85 -16.11 -15.46 -5.25
N ALA A 86 -17.11 -16.02 -5.95
CA ALA A 86 -16.91 -16.67 -7.24
C ALA A 86 -16.52 -15.68 -8.35
N ASP A 87 -16.83 -14.39 -8.17
CA ASP A 87 -16.47 -13.29 -9.07
C ASP A 87 -15.09 -12.70 -8.79
N TYR A 88 -14.36 -13.22 -7.79
CA TYR A 88 -13.04 -12.73 -7.48
C TYR A 88 -12.05 -13.08 -8.58
N VAL A 89 -11.41 -12.06 -9.10
CA VAL A 89 -10.32 -12.16 -10.08
C VAL A 89 -8.96 -12.02 -9.41
N TYR A 90 -7.93 -12.55 -10.04
CA TYR A 90 -6.55 -12.38 -9.59
C TYR A 90 -6.08 -10.93 -9.79
N LEU A 91 -5.70 -10.27 -8.72
CA LEU A 91 -5.27 -8.87 -8.70
C LEU A 91 -3.74 -8.71 -8.59
N GLY A 92 -3.03 -9.79 -8.37
CA GLY A 92 -1.59 -9.81 -8.21
C GLY A 92 -1.15 -10.52 -6.94
N THR A 93 0.10 -10.29 -6.54
CA THR A 93 0.66 -10.86 -5.31
C THR A 93 1.21 -9.76 -4.41
N ASP A 94 1.11 -9.95 -3.10
CA ASP A 94 1.70 -9.04 -2.13
C ASP A 94 3.23 -9.13 -2.09
N ASP A 95 3.77 -10.29 -2.46
CA ASP A 95 5.22 -10.47 -2.54
C ASP A 95 5.77 -9.88 -3.84
N PRO A 96 6.77 -8.99 -3.77
CA PRO A 96 7.40 -8.46 -4.97
C PRO A 96 8.23 -9.56 -5.64
N LYS A 97 8.10 -9.68 -6.98
CA LYS A 97 8.94 -10.61 -7.75
C LYS A 97 10.40 -10.19 -7.82
N VAL A 98 10.66 -8.90 -7.71
CA VAL A 98 12.01 -8.33 -7.78
C VAL A 98 12.26 -7.51 -6.52
N SER A 99 13.37 -7.79 -5.85
CA SER A 99 13.89 -6.96 -4.76
C SER A 99 15.37 -6.72 -5.02
N PHE A 100 15.82 -5.49 -4.83
CA PHE A 100 17.20 -5.12 -5.09
C PHE A 100 17.71 -4.10 -4.08
N SER A 101 19.03 -4.13 -3.89
CA SER A 101 19.77 -3.12 -3.16
C SER A 101 21.03 -2.79 -3.94
N PHE A 102 21.39 -1.54 -3.97
CA PHE A 102 22.62 -1.04 -4.58
C PHE A 102 23.39 -0.22 -3.54
N ASN A 103 24.64 -0.61 -3.31
CA ASN A 103 25.56 0.06 -2.41
C ASN A 103 26.73 0.62 -3.21
N ALA A 104 27.04 1.89 -3.01
CA ALA A 104 28.21 2.52 -3.59
C ALA A 104 28.98 3.29 -2.51
N GLY A 105 30.30 3.29 -2.61
CA GLY A 105 31.17 4.03 -1.74
C GLY A 105 32.38 4.58 -2.50
N LEU A 106 32.83 5.77 -2.12
CA LEU A 106 34.01 6.41 -2.67
C LEU A 106 34.78 7.08 -1.53
N SER A 107 36.09 6.96 -1.55
CA SER A 107 36.98 7.67 -0.64
C SER A 107 38.05 8.40 -1.42
N TRP A 108 38.26 9.67 -1.10
CA TRP A 108 39.28 10.50 -1.75
C TRP A 108 39.79 11.60 -0.85
N LYS A 109 41.08 11.65 -0.61
CA LYS A 109 41.79 12.71 0.18
C LYS A 109 41.13 13.01 1.53
N GLY A 110 40.71 11.98 2.25
CA GLY A 110 40.08 12.12 3.57
C GLY A 110 38.55 12.25 3.53
N PHE A 111 37.97 12.56 2.37
CA PHE A 111 36.51 12.47 2.18
C PHE A 111 36.08 11.04 1.92
N ASP A 112 34.96 10.66 2.49
CA ASP A 112 34.26 9.41 2.17
C ASP A 112 32.79 9.67 1.95
N VAL A 113 32.25 9.00 0.95
CA VAL A 113 30.81 8.99 0.63
C VAL A 113 30.35 7.56 0.55
N SER A 114 29.25 7.24 1.19
CA SER A 114 28.56 5.98 1.00
C SER A 114 27.08 6.23 0.72
N VAL A 115 26.51 5.44 -0.18
CA VAL A 115 25.12 5.55 -0.60
C VAL A 115 24.51 4.16 -0.67
N ILE A 116 23.32 4.00 -0.12
CA ILE A 116 22.54 2.76 -0.17
C ILE A 116 21.17 3.06 -0.78
N PHE A 117 20.89 2.44 -1.90
CA PHE A 117 19.55 2.38 -2.48
C PHE A 117 18.93 1.01 -2.24
N GLN A 118 17.65 1.00 -1.99
CA GLN A 118 16.83 -0.21 -1.89
C GLN A 118 15.55 -0.03 -2.67
N GLY A 119 15.06 -1.10 -3.27
CA GLY A 119 13.81 -1.06 -4.00
C GLY A 119 13.15 -2.42 -4.12
N ALA A 120 11.87 -2.37 -4.40
CA ALA A 120 11.06 -3.52 -4.76
C ALA A 120 10.28 -3.23 -6.05
N GLY A 121 10.14 -4.26 -6.86
CA GLY A 121 9.28 -4.22 -8.04
C GLY A 121 7.80 -4.29 -7.67
N LYS A 122 6.97 -4.45 -8.68
CA LYS A 122 5.51 -4.48 -8.51
C LYS A 122 5.11 -5.52 -7.47
N ARG A 123 4.32 -5.07 -6.50
CA ARG A 123 3.54 -5.88 -5.56
C ARG A 123 2.15 -5.29 -5.42
N THR A 124 1.18 -6.13 -5.13
CA THR A 124 -0.20 -5.68 -4.94
C THR A 124 -0.42 -5.38 -3.46
N VAL A 125 -0.70 -4.12 -3.16
CA VAL A 125 -1.02 -3.66 -1.81
C VAL A 125 -2.50 -3.36 -1.74
N TRP A 126 -3.20 -4.01 -0.82
CA TRP A 126 -4.55 -3.64 -0.46
C TRP A 126 -4.58 -3.10 0.96
N ARG A 127 -5.05 -1.87 1.11
CA ARG A 127 -5.12 -1.17 2.40
C ARG A 127 -6.48 -1.26 3.08
N GLY A 128 -7.38 -2.05 2.54
CA GLY A 128 -8.64 -2.39 3.19
C GLY A 128 -8.43 -3.25 4.44
N GLY A 129 -9.35 -3.21 5.40
CA GLY A 129 -9.25 -3.97 6.65
C GLY A 129 -9.22 -5.47 6.44
N GLU A 130 -8.19 -6.16 6.93
CA GLU A 130 -8.17 -7.62 7.02
C GLU A 130 -9.20 -8.15 8.03
N ASN A 131 -9.60 -7.32 8.95
CA ASN A 131 -10.50 -7.67 10.03
C ASN A 131 -11.95 -7.27 9.71
N ASN A 132 -12.54 -7.88 8.69
CA ASN A 132 -13.97 -8.12 8.68
C ASN A 132 -14.36 -9.13 9.77
N GLN A 133 -13.64 -9.17 10.89
CA GLN A 133 -14.10 -9.87 12.07
C GLN A 133 -15.34 -9.15 12.57
N LYS A 134 -16.43 -9.90 12.64
CA LYS A 134 -17.72 -9.45 13.15
C LYS A 134 -17.54 -8.46 14.30
N GLY A 135 -17.91 -7.20 14.07
CA GLY A 135 -18.00 -6.16 15.09
C GLY A 135 -16.82 -5.20 15.25
N LYS A 136 -15.75 -5.32 14.47
CA LYS A 136 -14.69 -4.31 14.41
C LYS A 136 -14.74 -3.59 13.08
N ASN A 137 -15.21 -2.35 13.12
CA ASN A 137 -15.22 -1.42 11.99
C ASN A 137 -13.79 -0.91 11.75
N ASP A 138 -12.90 -1.76 11.22
CA ASP A 138 -11.53 -1.37 10.88
C ASP A 138 -11.47 -0.57 9.56
N ASN A 139 -12.41 0.34 9.40
CA ASN A 139 -12.49 1.28 8.28
C ASN A 139 -11.40 2.37 8.30
N TRP A 140 -10.39 2.19 9.13
CA TRP A 140 -9.28 3.12 9.36
C TRP A 140 -8.39 3.37 8.15
N ARG A 141 -8.51 2.54 7.14
CA ARG A 141 -7.66 2.57 5.97
C ARG A 141 -8.31 3.30 4.80
N ILE A 142 -9.53 3.76 5.00
CA ILE A 142 -10.25 4.54 4.02
C ILE A 142 -9.81 5.99 4.20
N PRO A 143 -9.21 6.64 3.19
CA PRO A 143 -8.70 8.01 3.29
C PRO A 143 -9.74 9.02 3.76
N MET A 144 -11.01 8.64 3.72
CA MET A 144 -12.16 9.50 3.98
C MET A 144 -12.85 9.26 5.31
N MET A 145 -12.43 8.27 6.08
CA MET A 145 -13.01 8.02 7.39
C MET A 145 -12.07 8.51 8.47
N SER A 146 -12.31 9.68 8.99
CA SER A 146 -11.81 10.03 10.29
C SER A 146 -12.91 9.84 11.35
N TRP A 147 -12.52 9.47 12.55
CA TRP A 147 -13.40 9.38 13.72
C TRP A 147 -14.18 10.68 14.00
N TYR A 148 -13.70 11.78 13.45
CA TYR A 148 -14.21 13.12 13.70
C TYR A 148 -14.92 13.73 12.49
N ASN A 149 -15.32 12.91 11.51
CA ASN A 149 -15.98 13.37 10.27
C ASN A 149 -15.16 14.34 9.42
N ASN A 150 -13.83 14.31 9.54
CA ASN A 150 -12.94 15.13 8.72
C ASN A 150 -12.40 14.31 7.56
N SER A 151 -12.44 14.87 6.36
CA SER A 151 -11.77 14.33 5.19
C SER A 151 -10.27 14.59 5.27
N THR A 152 -9.47 13.67 4.71
CA THR A 152 -8.05 13.95 4.51
C THR A 152 -7.86 14.96 3.38
N ASN A 153 -6.76 15.70 3.39
CA ASN A 153 -6.44 16.66 2.33
C ASN A 153 -6.40 16.00 0.93
N GLN A 154 -6.14 14.73 0.85
CA GLN A 154 -6.09 13.97 -0.41
C GLN A 154 -7.48 13.73 -1.01
N SER A 155 -8.51 13.71 -0.19
CA SER A 155 -9.89 13.54 -0.64
C SER A 155 -10.54 14.86 -1.05
N VAL A 156 -9.99 16.00 -0.66
CA VAL A 156 -10.52 17.31 -1.03
C VAL A 156 -10.50 17.49 -2.56
N GLY A 157 -11.67 17.71 -3.14
CA GLY A 157 -11.84 17.84 -4.59
C GLY A 157 -11.69 16.54 -5.39
N ASN A 158 -11.48 15.40 -4.71
CA ASN A 158 -11.27 14.09 -5.35
C ASN A 158 -12.31 13.03 -4.94
N VAL A 159 -13.42 13.50 -4.41
CA VAL A 159 -14.61 12.70 -4.07
C VAL A 159 -15.66 12.92 -5.13
N TRP A 160 -16.36 11.87 -5.50
CA TRP A 160 -17.41 11.95 -6.49
C TRP A 160 -18.53 12.91 -6.04
N SER A 161 -18.90 13.80 -6.94
CA SER A 161 -20.10 14.64 -6.91
C SER A 161 -20.59 14.84 -8.35
N ALA A 162 -21.75 15.45 -8.52
CA ALA A 162 -22.27 15.76 -9.84
C ALA A 162 -21.31 16.70 -10.63
N GLU A 163 -20.58 17.56 -9.92
CA GLU A 163 -19.58 18.47 -10.48
C GLU A 163 -18.23 17.78 -10.72
N THR A 164 -17.96 16.67 -10.03
CA THR A 164 -16.69 15.92 -10.11
C THR A 164 -16.93 14.42 -10.42
N PRO A 165 -17.59 14.07 -11.52
CA PRO A 165 -17.99 12.69 -11.82
C PRO A 165 -16.81 11.74 -12.04
N ASN A 166 -15.64 12.26 -12.40
CA ASN A 166 -14.40 11.50 -12.60
C ASN A 166 -13.48 11.45 -11.38
N ALA A 167 -13.92 11.96 -10.23
CA ALA A 167 -13.14 11.92 -8.99
C ALA A 167 -12.76 10.47 -8.62
N HIS A 168 -11.61 10.31 -7.97
CA HIS A 168 -11.08 8.98 -7.64
C HIS A 168 -11.95 8.26 -6.60
N TYR A 169 -12.33 8.96 -5.51
CA TYR A 169 -13.08 8.35 -4.41
C TYR A 169 -14.59 8.30 -4.70
N PRO A 170 -15.30 7.28 -4.18
CA PRO A 170 -16.76 7.24 -4.25
C PRO A 170 -17.40 8.35 -3.42
N THR A 171 -18.72 8.46 -3.52
CA THR A 171 -19.50 9.43 -2.74
C THR A 171 -19.25 9.24 -1.23
N TYR A 172 -19.02 10.35 -0.54
CA TYR A 172 -18.85 10.34 0.92
C TYR A 172 -20.11 9.87 1.65
N THR A 173 -19.92 9.01 2.65
CA THR A 173 -21.02 8.51 3.47
C THR A 173 -20.57 8.16 4.89
N HIS A 174 -21.47 8.31 5.86
CA HIS A 174 -21.32 7.78 7.22
C HIS A 174 -21.83 6.35 7.36
N GLN A 175 -22.45 5.81 6.32
CA GLN A 175 -23.05 4.48 6.39
C GLN A 175 -21.95 3.42 6.24
N THR A 176 -21.70 2.69 7.32
CA THR A 176 -20.66 1.68 7.39
C THR A 176 -20.80 0.63 6.29
N GLN A 177 -22.04 0.16 6.00
CA GLN A 177 -22.26 -0.87 4.98
C GLN A 177 -21.89 -0.41 3.58
N ILE A 178 -22.22 0.84 3.21
CA ILE A 178 -21.84 1.42 1.91
C ILE A 178 -20.32 1.60 1.84
N ASN A 179 -19.68 2.04 2.92
CA ASN A 179 -18.23 2.15 2.96
C ASN A 179 -17.54 0.79 2.83
N LEU A 180 -18.03 -0.23 3.55
CA LEU A 180 -17.50 -1.60 3.40
C LEU A 180 -17.63 -2.10 1.97
N TYR A 181 -18.74 -1.82 1.32
CA TYR A 181 -18.98 -2.17 -0.07
C TYR A 181 -18.05 -1.39 -1.03
N ASN A 182 -17.98 -0.08 -0.92
CA ASN A 182 -17.19 0.76 -1.80
C ASN A 182 -15.68 0.47 -1.71
N TYR A 183 -15.20 0.04 -0.55
CA TYR A 183 -13.78 -0.20 -0.28
C TYR A 183 -13.44 -1.69 -0.15
N ILE A 184 -14.31 -2.58 -0.64
CA ILE A 184 -14.01 -4.01 -0.74
C ILE A 184 -12.77 -4.23 -1.60
N CYS A 185 -12.05 -5.32 -1.34
CA CYS A 185 -10.91 -5.70 -2.17
C CYS A 185 -11.34 -5.86 -3.63
N SER A 186 -10.79 -5.02 -4.47
CA SER A 186 -11.15 -4.94 -5.89
C SER A 186 -10.01 -4.37 -6.71
N SER A 187 -10.12 -4.46 -8.02
CA SER A 187 -9.14 -3.87 -8.93
C SER A 187 -9.01 -2.34 -8.81
N TRP A 188 -9.98 -1.67 -8.17
CA TRP A 188 -9.91 -0.24 -7.84
C TRP A 188 -9.17 0.03 -6.52
N SER A 189 -9.37 -0.82 -5.51
CA SER A 189 -8.87 -0.59 -4.14
C SER A 189 -7.46 -1.11 -3.91
N VAL A 190 -6.87 -1.82 -4.87
CA VAL A 190 -5.47 -2.25 -4.80
C VAL A 190 -4.53 -1.24 -5.41
N GLU A 191 -3.34 -1.13 -4.84
CA GLU A 191 -2.29 -0.22 -5.29
C GLU A 191 -1.03 -0.99 -5.67
N ASP A 192 -0.20 -0.37 -6.49
CA ASP A 192 1.13 -0.89 -6.80
C ASP A 192 2.14 -0.40 -5.78
N GLY A 193 2.62 -1.29 -4.94
CA GLY A 193 3.61 -1.03 -3.90
C GLY A 193 5.06 -1.04 -4.39
N ALA A 194 5.32 -0.84 -5.68
CA ALA A 194 6.68 -0.69 -6.19
C ALA A 194 7.32 0.61 -5.68
N TYR A 195 8.57 0.54 -5.27
CA TYR A 195 9.32 1.71 -4.80
C TYR A 195 10.81 1.61 -5.07
N LEU A 196 11.46 2.77 -5.08
CA LEU A 196 12.90 2.96 -4.99
C LEU A 196 13.20 4.00 -3.93
N ARG A 197 14.09 3.70 -2.99
CA ARG A 197 14.39 4.54 -1.82
C ARG A 197 15.88 4.72 -1.65
N LEU A 198 16.30 5.95 -1.35
CA LEU A 198 17.62 6.26 -0.83
C LEU A 198 17.62 5.94 0.67
N LYS A 199 18.04 4.70 1.00
CA LYS A 199 18.00 4.18 2.37
C LYS A 199 18.99 4.88 3.30
N ASN A 200 20.17 5.12 2.77
CA ASN A 200 21.21 5.83 3.54
C ASN A 200 22.14 6.59 2.60
N VAL A 201 22.55 7.74 3.02
CA VAL A 201 23.68 8.47 2.46
C VAL A 201 24.52 9.00 3.60
N THR A 202 25.83 8.78 3.53
CA THR A 202 26.78 9.31 4.53
C THR A 202 27.89 10.03 3.79
N LEU A 203 28.21 11.23 4.25
CA LEU A 203 29.36 12.01 3.82
C LEU A 203 30.24 12.22 5.04
N GLY A 204 31.47 11.75 5.00
CA GLY A 204 32.46 11.88 6.06
C GLY A 204 33.72 12.61 5.61
N TYR A 205 34.43 13.16 6.57
CA TYR A 205 35.78 13.67 6.39
C TYR A 205 36.66 13.23 7.54
N THR A 206 37.74 12.54 7.22
CA THR A 206 38.78 12.11 8.15
C THR A 206 39.94 13.09 8.09
N PHE A 207 40.27 13.65 9.22
CA PHE A 207 41.38 14.60 9.33
C PHE A 207 42.72 13.88 9.13
N PRO A 208 43.62 14.45 8.33
CA PRO A 208 44.92 13.84 8.07
C PRO A 208 45.83 13.89 9.32
N ALA A 209 46.71 12.89 9.46
CA ALA A 209 47.54 12.70 10.63
C ALA A 209 48.44 13.92 10.95
N ASN A 210 48.90 14.66 9.93
CA ASN A 210 49.70 15.85 10.09
C ASN A 210 48.97 17.02 10.77
N VAL A 211 47.63 17.04 10.70
CA VAL A 211 46.81 18.02 11.43
C VAL A 211 46.60 17.54 12.87
N LEU A 212 46.35 16.25 13.06
CA LEU A 212 46.07 15.66 14.37
C LEU A 212 47.32 15.60 15.27
N SER A 213 48.49 15.40 14.69
CA SER A 213 49.77 15.41 15.47
C SER A 213 50.02 16.67 16.27
N LYS A 214 49.41 17.79 15.88
CA LYS A 214 49.49 19.07 16.63
C LYS A 214 48.68 19.03 17.92
N THR A 215 47.70 18.16 18.05
CA THR A 215 46.87 18.06 19.26
C THR A 215 47.49 17.24 20.36
N LYS A 216 48.51 16.41 20.07
CA LYS A 216 49.28 15.53 20.97
C LYS A 216 48.51 14.40 21.65
N PHE A 217 47.15 14.41 21.61
CA PHE A 217 46.33 13.43 22.30
C PHE A 217 45.22 12.82 21.43
N ILE A 218 44.98 13.36 20.23
CA ILE A 218 44.00 12.78 19.29
C ILE A 218 44.77 12.04 18.19
N SER A 219 44.56 10.73 18.10
CA SER A 219 45.17 9.88 17.09
C SER A 219 44.31 9.74 15.84
N TYR A 220 43.00 9.89 15.95
CA TYR A 220 42.05 9.83 14.85
C TYR A 220 40.86 10.77 15.08
N ALA A 221 40.45 11.47 14.04
CA ALA A 221 39.25 12.30 14.06
C ALA A 221 38.51 12.21 12.71
N ARG A 222 37.23 11.96 12.75
CA ARG A 222 36.33 11.96 11.57
C ARG A 222 35.02 12.63 11.93
N ILE A 223 34.61 13.61 11.12
CA ILE A 223 33.27 14.20 11.16
C ILE A 223 32.44 13.63 10.04
N TYR A 224 31.16 13.40 10.27
CA TYR A 224 30.27 12.92 9.22
C TYR A 224 28.86 13.45 9.38
N VAL A 225 28.15 13.49 8.24
CA VAL A 225 26.71 13.72 8.17
C VAL A 225 26.11 12.48 7.51
N SER A 226 25.04 11.95 8.10
CA SER A 226 24.32 10.80 7.57
C SER A 226 22.85 11.11 7.49
N GLY A 227 22.23 10.72 6.38
CA GLY A 227 20.81 10.82 6.18
C GLY A 227 20.19 9.44 5.91
N ALA A 228 19.08 9.15 6.58
CA ALA A 228 18.32 7.94 6.33
C ALA A 228 16.98 8.28 5.69
N ASP A 229 16.64 7.49 4.66
CA ASP A 229 15.35 7.58 3.97
C ASP A 229 15.03 8.97 3.39
N LEU A 230 16.06 9.70 2.93
CA LEU A 230 15.93 11.10 2.49
C LEU A 230 15.09 11.27 1.21
N TRP A 231 15.05 10.24 0.36
CA TRP A 231 14.33 10.30 -0.91
C TRP A 231 13.66 8.96 -1.21
N GLU A 232 12.46 9.06 -1.78
CA GLU A 232 11.67 7.92 -2.23
C GLU A 232 10.93 8.25 -3.53
N ASN A 233 10.88 7.28 -4.43
CA ASN A 233 9.97 7.25 -5.55
C ASN A 233 9.08 6.00 -5.42
N SER A 234 7.81 6.21 -5.11
CA SER A 234 6.78 5.19 -4.97
C SER A 234 5.56 5.57 -5.79
N LYS A 235 4.75 4.58 -6.17
CA LYS A 235 3.43 4.82 -6.77
C LYS A 235 2.37 5.15 -5.74
N ILE A 236 2.57 4.78 -4.48
CA ILE A 236 1.74 5.20 -3.36
C ILE A 236 2.13 6.63 -2.99
N LYS A 237 1.20 7.58 -3.15
CA LYS A 237 1.50 9.02 -3.07
C LYS A 237 1.00 9.72 -1.81
N ASP A 238 0.31 9.00 -0.93
CA ASP A 238 -0.34 9.55 0.25
C ASP A 238 0.50 9.49 1.54
N GLY A 239 1.81 9.19 1.40
CA GLY A 239 2.73 9.09 2.53
C GLY A 239 2.73 7.74 3.24
N TRP A 240 1.97 6.76 2.73
CA TRP A 240 2.05 5.40 3.22
C TRP A 240 3.39 4.78 2.84
N ASP A 241 4.02 4.10 3.80
CA ASP A 241 5.28 3.42 3.56
C ASP A 241 5.09 2.15 2.71
N PRO A 242 5.59 2.10 1.47
CA PRO A 242 5.46 0.93 0.61
C PRO A 242 6.18 -0.32 1.13
N GLU A 243 7.11 -0.19 2.10
CA GLU A 243 7.73 -1.31 2.79
C GLU A 243 6.83 -1.88 3.90
N ALA A 244 5.79 -1.15 4.27
CA ALA A 244 4.94 -1.55 5.36
C ALA A 244 4.30 -2.92 5.12
N SER A 245 4.40 -3.80 6.12
CA SER A 245 3.76 -5.10 6.09
C SER A 245 2.24 -4.95 6.12
N ARG A 246 1.55 -5.75 5.31
CA ARG A 246 0.10 -5.89 5.35
C ARG A 246 -0.43 -6.42 6.70
N LYS A 247 0.35 -7.26 7.38
CA LYS A 247 -0.03 -7.94 8.62
C LYS A 247 -0.05 -7.02 9.84
N VAL A 248 0.25 -5.77 9.70
CA VAL A 248 0.29 -4.90 10.86
C VAL A 248 -1.10 -4.37 11.13
N GLU A 249 -1.71 -4.89 12.16
CA GLU A 249 -2.82 -4.30 12.87
C GLU A 249 -2.39 -2.90 13.32
N THR A 250 -2.82 -1.87 12.66
CA THR A 250 -2.25 -0.57 12.98
C THR A 250 -3.26 0.52 13.04
N PHE A 251 -3.71 0.69 14.23
CA PHE A 251 -3.96 2.02 14.75
C PHE A 251 -2.61 2.75 14.87
N GLY A 252 -2.45 3.87 14.18
CA GLY A 252 -1.37 4.79 14.49
C GLY A 252 0.02 4.36 14.01
N ARG A 253 0.17 3.94 12.75
CA ARG A 253 1.50 3.97 12.16
C ARG A 253 1.98 5.40 12.09
N TYR A 254 3.14 5.63 12.67
CA TYR A 254 3.83 6.88 12.43
C TYR A 254 4.06 7.05 10.93
N PRO A 255 3.88 8.26 10.41
CA PRO A 255 4.27 8.57 9.05
C PRO A 255 5.74 8.19 8.85
N PHE A 256 6.08 7.81 7.64
CA PHE A 256 7.46 7.59 7.25
C PHE A 256 8.33 8.78 7.64
N THR A 257 9.41 8.53 8.39
CA THR A 257 10.29 9.58 8.93
C THR A 257 11.61 9.60 8.20
N ARG A 258 12.11 10.80 7.92
CA ARG A 258 13.45 11.05 7.41
C ARG A 258 14.34 11.49 8.56
N ASN A 259 15.53 10.91 8.66
CA ASN A 259 16.46 11.22 9.73
C ASN A 259 17.73 11.85 9.16
N LEU A 260 18.20 12.89 9.81
CA LEU A 260 19.51 13.51 9.54
C LEU A 260 20.33 13.47 10.82
N THR A 261 21.56 12.98 10.73
CA THR A 261 22.46 12.80 11.85
C THR A 261 23.80 13.46 11.53
N VAL A 262 24.36 14.17 12.50
CA VAL A 262 25.74 14.65 12.47
C VAL A 262 26.51 13.92 13.55
N GLY A 263 27.67 13.39 13.21
CA GLY A 263 28.49 12.62 14.14
C GLY A 263 29.95 13.00 14.08
N LEU A 264 30.64 12.76 15.19
CA LEU A 264 32.08 12.95 15.37
C LEU A 264 32.67 11.68 15.99
N ASN A 265 33.63 11.08 15.31
CA ASN A 265 34.41 9.95 15.83
C ASN A 265 35.80 10.43 16.21
N LEU A 266 36.20 10.21 17.46
CA LEU A 266 37.53 10.56 18.00
C LEU A 266 38.15 9.31 18.59
N THR A 267 39.50 9.19 18.40
CA THR A 267 40.35 8.23 19.11
C THR A 267 41.49 9.01 19.72
N PHE A 268 41.75 8.77 20.99
CA PHE A 268 42.78 9.41 21.78
C PHE A 268 44.04 8.54 21.89
#